data_8008cfc8ab0d7a5dcd8531fcac29383c
#
_entry.id   8008cfc8ab0d7a5dcd8531fcac29383c
#
_cell.length_a   1.000
_cell.length_b   1.000
_cell.length_c   1.000
_cell.angle_alpha   90.00
_cell.angle_beta   90.00
_cell.angle_gamma   90.00
#
_symmetry.space_group_name_H-M   'P 1'
#
loop_
_entity.id
_entity.type
_entity.pdbx_description
1 polymer ?
#
loop_
_entity_poly.entity_id
_entity_poly.type
_entity_poly.pdbx_seq_one_letter_code
_entity_poly.pdbx_strand_id
1 'polypeptide(L)'
;YAFRQNNTGIAPPNGPAIIQPGVETLPSLLKRAGYTTAVIGKWHLGLGGPSGPDWNGNLKPGPREIGFDFNYLLPTTNDRVPQVYVVNHRVKNLDPKDPLWVGRKKPSPDHPTGFTHRSTLKMDWSHGHNSTIHNGISRIGFYTGGHAARFRDEDLADEWVKQSNKWIEANRENPFFLFFSSHDLHVPR
;
A
#
# COMPACT_ATOMS: atom_id res chain seq x y z
N TYR A 1 14.74 2.30 -15.97
CA TYR A 1 14.29 3.63 -16.35
C TYR A 1 12.77 3.61 -16.54
N ALA A 2 12.07 4.61 -15.99
CA ALA A 2 10.60 4.69 -16.01
C ALA A 2 10.00 4.61 -17.43
N PHE A 3 10.63 5.24 -18.40
CA PHE A 3 10.17 5.22 -19.79
C PHE A 3 10.22 3.83 -20.44
N ARG A 4 11.11 2.93 -20.00
CA ARG A 4 11.17 1.53 -20.51
C ARG A 4 10.00 0.68 -20.01
N GLN A 5 9.41 1.08 -18.91
CA GLN A 5 8.27 0.41 -18.29
C GLN A 5 6.94 1.13 -18.61
N ASN A 6 7.01 2.13 -19.50
CA ASN A 6 5.88 3.00 -19.81
C ASN A 6 5.22 3.66 -18.57
N ASN A 7 6.04 3.89 -17.54
CA ASN A 7 5.60 4.50 -16.29
C ASN A 7 6.18 5.92 -16.20
N THR A 8 5.40 6.90 -16.60
CA THR A 8 5.81 8.30 -16.70
C THR A 8 5.30 9.19 -15.57
N GLY A 9 4.63 8.61 -14.57
CA GLY A 9 4.03 9.37 -13.48
C GLY A 9 3.95 8.61 -12.17
N ILE A 10 3.45 9.31 -11.16
CA ILE A 10 3.19 8.74 -9.82
C ILE A 10 1.82 8.08 -9.81
N ALA A 11 1.75 6.80 -9.46
CA ALA A 11 0.49 6.07 -9.37
C ALA A 11 -0.48 6.75 -8.37
N PRO A 12 -1.74 6.98 -8.76
CA PRO A 12 -2.75 7.48 -7.84
C PRO A 12 -3.17 6.39 -6.83
N PRO A 13 -3.85 6.75 -5.71
CA PRO A 13 -4.30 5.80 -4.69
C PRO A 13 -5.11 4.62 -5.24
N ASN A 14 -5.96 4.87 -6.24
CA ASN A 14 -6.77 3.84 -6.93
C ASN A 14 -6.19 3.44 -8.28
N GLY A 15 -4.86 3.57 -8.47
CA GLY A 15 -4.21 3.19 -9.71
C GLY A 15 -4.23 1.68 -9.93
N PRO A 16 -4.51 1.22 -11.17
CA PRO A 16 -4.34 -0.18 -11.53
C PRO A 16 -2.89 -0.61 -11.45
N ALA A 17 -2.65 -1.92 -11.40
CA ALA A 17 -1.30 -2.48 -11.43
C ALA A 17 -0.55 -2.01 -12.67
N ILE A 18 0.61 -1.38 -12.48
CA ILE A 18 1.46 -0.85 -13.56
C ILE A 18 2.20 -1.99 -14.26
N ILE A 19 2.77 -2.90 -13.47
CA ILE A 19 3.48 -4.06 -14.01
C ILE A 19 2.45 -5.15 -14.29
N GLN A 20 2.33 -5.51 -15.55
CA GLN A 20 1.33 -6.49 -15.98
C GLN A 20 1.80 -7.93 -15.75
N PRO A 21 0.87 -8.87 -15.47
CA PRO A 21 1.18 -10.29 -15.45
C PRO A 21 1.86 -10.75 -16.74
N GLY A 22 2.83 -11.65 -16.62
CA GLY A 22 3.58 -12.17 -17.77
C GLY A 22 4.83 -11.36 -18.13
N VAL A 23 5.02 -10.17 -17.59
CA VAL A 23 6.29 -9.44 -17.71
C VAL A 23 7.35 -10.12 -16.87
N GLU A 24 8.52 -10.35 -17.46
CA GLU A 24 9.66 -10.90 -16.73
C GLU A 24 10.22 -9.87 -15.74
N THR A 25 10.34 -10.29 -14.48
CA THR A 25 10.80 -9.46 -13.37
C THR A 25 11.90 -10.19 -12.60
N LEU A 26 12.67 -9.46 -11.78
CA LEU A 26 13.67 -10.09 -10.92
C LEU A 26 13.06 -11.17 -10.01
N PRO A 27 11.93 -10.94 -9.29
CA PRO A 27 11.34 -12.00 -8.48
C PRO A 27 10.86 -13.20 -9.32
N SER A 28 10.34 -13.01 -10.55
CA SER A 28 9.94 -14.14 -11.40
C SER A 28 11.12 -14.95 -11.88
N LEU A 29 12.26 -14.32 -12.18
CA LEU A 29 13.52 -15.00 -12.51
C LEU A 29 14.03 -15.83 -11.33
N LEU A 30 14.11 -15.22 -10.15
CA LEU A 30 14.59 -15.89 -8.95
C LEU A 30 13.67 -17.04 -8.53
N LYS A 31 12.37 -16.87 -8.65
CA LYS A 31 11.41 -17.95 -8.41
C LYS A 31 11.64 -19.16 -9.32
N ARG A 32 11.90 -18.95 -10.62
CA ARG A 32 12.28 -20.04 -11.53
C ARG A 32 13.61 -20.72 -11.16
N ALA A 33 14.49 -19.96 -10.51
CA ALA A 33 15.77 -20.50 -9.98
C ALA A 33 15.62 -21.19 -8.60
N GLY A 34 14.39 -21.37 -8.11
CA GLY A 34 14.12 -22.08 -6.85
C GLY A 34 14.13 -21.20 -5.59
N TYR A 35 14.16 -19.88 -5.73
CA TYR A 35 14.04 -18.97 -4.60
C TYR A 35 12.59 -18.79 -4.17
N THR A 36 12.34 -18.77 -2.87
CA THR A 36 11.10 -18.23 -2.32
C THR A 36 11.18 -16.69 -2.30
N THR A 37 10.13 -16.01 -2.73
CA THR A 37 10.19 -14.57 -2.98
C THR A 37 9.15 -13.78 -2.21
N ALA A 38 9.54 -12.64 -1.63
CA ALA A 38 8.62 -11.76 -0.94
C ALA A 38 8.89 -10.28 -1.16
N VAL A 39 7.85 -9.46 -1.03
CA VAL A 39 7.95 -8.01 -0.87
C VAL A 39 7.24 -7.59 0.41
N ILE A 40 7.94 -6.82 1.25
CA ILE A 40 7.41 -6.27 2.50
C ILE A 40 7.72 -4.77 2.55
N GLY A 41 6.68 -3.97 2.79
CA GLY A 41 6.79 -2.52 2.91
C GLY A 41 6.03 -1.74 1.84
N LYS A 42 6.54 -0.58 1.43
CA LYS A 42 5.94 0.32 0.47
C LYS A 42 5.90 -0.30 -0.93
N TRP A 43 4.72 -0.24 -1.58
CA TRP A 43 4.54 -0.74 -2.95
C TRP A 43 4.49 0.36 -4.00
N HIS A 44 3.43 1.14 -4.04
CA HIS A 44 3.19 2.29 -4.92
C HIS A 44 3.26 2.00 -6.43
N LEU A 45 3.02 0.76 -6.83
CA LEU A 45 2.99 0.33 -8.24
C LEU A 45 1.58 -0.07 -8.70
N GLY A 46 0.56 0.39 -7.96
CA GLY A 46 -0.83 0.06 -8.23
C GLY A 46 -1.20 -1.39 -7.91
N LEU A 47 -2.48 -1.66 -7.86
CA LEU A 47 -3.09 -2.96 -7.59
C LEU A 47 -4.38 -3.08 -8.40
N GLY A 48 -4.77 -4.31 -8.72
CA GLY A 48 -6.01 -4.56 -9.45
C GLY A 48 -5.91 -4.36 -10.96
N GLY A 49 -6.99 -4.70 -11.65
CA GLY A 49 -7.13 -4.58 -13.10
C GLY A 49 -7.33 -3.13 -13.58
N PRO A 50 -7.75 -2.93 -14.84
CA PRO A 50 -7.89 -1.59 -15.45
C PRO A 50 -8.79 -0.63 -14.68
N SER A 51 -9.77 -1.15 -13.92
CA SER A 51 -10.65 -0.34 -13.06
C SER A 51 -10.01 0.07 -11.72
N GLY A 52 -8.78 -0.37 -11.46
CA GLY A 52 -8.08 -0.19 -10.19
C GLY A 52 -8.40 -1.26 -9.16
N PRO A 53 -7.96 -1.06 -7.90
CA PRO A 53 -8.10 -2.03 -6.83
C PRO A 53 -9.55 -2.17 -6.31
N ASP A 54 -10.01 -3.39 -6.16
CA ASP A 54 -11.20 -3.72 -5.36
C ASP A 54 -10.76 -3.87 -3.89
N TRP A 55 -10.84 -2.78 -3.13
CA TRP A 55 -10.40 -2.74 -1.74
C TRP A 55 -11.16 -3.68 -0.80
N ASN A 56 -12.37 -4.10 -1.18
CA ASN A 56 -13.22 -4.98 -0.39
C ASN A 56 -13.16 -6.45 -0.85
N GLY A 57 -12.49 -6.70 -1.95
CA GLY A 57 -12.41 -8.01 -2.57
C GLY A 57 -10.98 -8.47 -2.84
N ASN A 58 -10.71 -8.83 -4.09
CA ASN A 58 -9.45 -9.41 -4.53
C ASN A 58 -8.61 -8.39 -5.30
N LEU A 59 -7.49 -7.99 -4.73
CA LEU A 59 -6.57 -6.98 -5.26
C LEU A 59 -5.62 -7.53 -6.35
N LYS A 60 -6.18 -8.32 -7.28
CA LYS A 60 -5.45 -8.87 -8.44
C LYS A 60 -5.63 -8.00 -9.68
N PRO A 61 -4.57 -7.88 -10.53
CA PRO A 61 -3.20 -8.33 -10.30
C PRO A 61 -2.46 -7.46 -9.29
N GLY A 62 -1.39 -8.02 -8.73
CA GLY A 62 -0.54 -7.38 -7.75
C GLY A 62 0.86 -8.01 -7.73
N PRO A 63 1.63 -7.91 -6.64
CA PRO A 63 2.99 -8.46 -6.56
C PRO A 63 3.07 -9.96 -6.88
N ARG A 64 2.06 -10.74 -6.50
CA ARG A 64 2.09 -12.19 -6.70
C ARG A 64 2.01 -12.59 -8.18
N GLU A 65 1.34 -11.82 -8.99
CA GLU A 65 1.21 -12.05 -10.44
C GLU A 65 2.47 -11.68 -11.22
N ILE A 66 3.43 -11.03 -10.57
CA ILE A 66 4.71 -10.64 -11.17
C ILE A 66 5.92 -11.32 -10.51
N GLY A 67 5.68 -12.42 -9.77
CA GLY A 67 6.73 -13.33 -9.31
C GLY A 67 6.99 -13.38 -7.81
N PHE A 68 6.30 -12.59 -6.98
CA PHE A 68 6.40 -12.74 -5.54
C PHE A 68 5.46 -13.85 -5.02
N ASP A 69 5.95 -14.69 -4.10
CA ASP A 69 5.14 -15.70 -3.42
C ASP A 69 4.32 -15.11 -2.29
N PHE A 70 4.86 -14.08 -1.64
CA PHE A 70 4.25 -13.41 -0.52
C PHE A 70 4.39 -11.89 -0.63
N ASN A 71 3.38 -11.17 -0.16
CA ASN A 71 3.50 -9.74 0.06
C ASN A 71 2.79 -9.29 1.33
N TYR A 72 3.39 -8.29 1.98
CA TYR A 72 2.82 -7.52 3.07
C TYR A 72 3.09 -6.03 2.82
N LEU A 73 2.09 -5.28 2.38
CA LEU A 73 2.30 -3.98 1.77
C LEU A 73 1.66 -2.82 2.51
N LEU A 74 2.34 -1.68 2.46
CA LEU A 74 1.73 -0.37 2.36
C LEU A 74 1.41 -0.14 0.87
N PRO A 75 0.13 -0.10 0.45
CA PRO A 75 -0.21 -0.19 -0.98
C PRO A 75 0.25 1.01 -1.81
N THR A 76 0.37 2.20 -1.17
CA THR A 76 0.87 3.42 -1.79
C THR A 76 2.06 3.97 -0.98
N THR A 77 1.92 5.15 -0.41
CA THR A 77 2.84 5.78 0.52
C THR A 77 2.07 6.16 1.79
N ASN A 78 2.77 6.43 2.88
CA ASN A 78 2.15 6.83 4.13
C ASN A 78 1.39 8.17 4.07
N ASP A 79 1.66 9.01 3.09
CA ASP A 79 0.92 10.26 2.83
C ASP A 79 -0.34 10.09 1.97
N ARG A 80 -0.56 8.91 1.35
CA ARG A 80 -1.68 8.65 0.42
C ARG A 80 -2.61 7.57 0.95
N VAL A 81 -3.90 7.77 0.71
CA VAL A 81 -4.95 6.83 1.13
C VAL A 81 -4.94 5.52 0.29
N PRO A 82 -5.45 4.41 0.82
CA PRO A 82 -5.92 4.19 2.19
C PRO A 82 -4.78 3.79 3.14
N GLN A 83 -4.93 4.09 4.43
CA GLN A 83 -3.98 3.71 5.48
C GLN A 83 -4.29 2.32 6.03
N VAL A 84 -4.05 1.31 5.20
CA VAL A 84 -4.27 -0.11 5.51
C VAL A 84 -3.10 -0.96 5.05
N TYR A 85 -2.93 -2.13 5.64
CA TYR A 85 -2.01 -3.14 5.10
C TYR A 85 -2.71 -4.04 4.10
N VAL A 86 -1.99 -4.42 3.06
CA VAL A 86 -2.42 -5.45 2.10
C VAL A 86 -1.56 -6.69 2.26
N VAL A 87 -2.18 -7.83 2.55
CA VAL A 87 -1.50 -9.12 2.64
C VAL A 87 -1.96 -9.98 1.47
N ASN A 88 -1.01 -10.37 0.64
CA ASN A 88 -1.29 -11.08 -0.61
C ASN A 88 -2.30 -10.29 -1.47
N HIS A 89 -3.54 -10.74 -1.53
CA HIS A 89 -4.54 -10.12 -2.39
C HIS A 89 -5.68 -9.45 -1.60
N ARG A 90 -5.51 -9.20 -0.29
CA ARG A 90 -6.59 -8.66 0.53
C ARG A 90 -6.10 -7.61 1.51
N VAL A 91 -6.98 -6.68 1.82
CA VAL A 91 -6.79 -5.77 2.95
C VAL A 91 -6.83 -6.58 4.25
N LYS A 92 -5.80 -6.42 5.06
CA LYS A 92 -5.67 -7.11 6.35
C LYS A 92 -6.74 -6.58 7.33
N ASN A 93 -7.40 -7.49 8.03
CA ASN A 93 -8.39 -7.19 9.07
C ASN A 93 -9.58 -6.33 8.61
N LEU A 94 -9.92 -6.34 7.33
CA LEU A 94 -11.09 -5.61 6.85
C LEU A 94 -12.37 -6.30 7.34
N ASP A 95 -13.23 -5.53 8.02
CA ASP A 95 -14.56 -5.97 8.39
C ASP A 95 -15.51 -5.81 7.17
N PRO A 96 -16.15 -6.88 6.68
CA PRO A 96 -17.12 -6.79 5.59
C PRO A 96 -18.33 -5.87 5.88
N LYS A 97 -18.62 -5.62 7.16
CA LYS A 97 -19.69 -4.71 7.60
C LYS A 97 -19.27 -3.25 7.58
N ASP A 98 -17.97 -2.96 7.44
CA ASP A 98 -17.40 -1.62 7.38
C ASP A 98 -16.49 -1.52 6.15
N PRO A 99 -17.05 -1.53 4.94
CA PRO A 99 -16.29 -1.57 3.69
C PRO A 99 -15.48 -0.29 3.48
N LEU A 100 -14.32 -0.45 2.86
CA LEU A 100 -13.49 0.65 2.40
C LEU A 100 -14.09 1.32 1.17
N TRP A 101 -14.15 2.64 1.20
CA TRP A 101 -14.28 3.46 0.00
C TRP A 101 -13.06 4.36 -0.15
N VAL A 102 -12.49 4.44 -1.35
CA VAL A 102 -11.31 5.27 -1.67
C VAL A 102 -11.58 6.08 -2.92
N GLY A 103 -11.30 7.39 -2.89
CA GLY A 103 -11.58 8.25 -4.03
C GLY A 103 -10.75 9.53 -4.07
N ARG A 104 -10.94 10.30 -5.15
CA ARG A 104 -10.28 11.59 -5.37
C ARG A 104 -11.12 12.79 -4.94
N LYS A 105 -12.42 12.60 -4.75
CA LYS A 105 -13.38 13.64 -4.35
C LYS A 105 -13.81 13.39 -2.91
N LYS A 106 -14.23 14.44 -2.21
CA LYS A 106 -14.85 14.32 -0.88
C LYS A 106 -16.03 13.36 -0.94
N PRO A 107 -16.15 12.42 0.02
CA PRO A 107 -17.28 11.48 0.06
C PRO A 107 -18.60 12.17 0.48
N SER A 108 -18.51 13.25 1.27
CA SER A 108 -19.64 14.10 1.67
C SER A 108 -19.16 15.51 1.97
N PRO A 109 -20.06 16.53 1.96
CA PRO A 109 -19.72 17.90 2.34
C PRO A 109 -19.07 18.01 3.74
N ASP A 110 -19.56 17.22 4.70
CA ASP A 110 -19.13 17.24 6.10
C ASP A 110 -17.90 16.40 6.40
N HIS A 111 -17.35 15.70 5.38
CA HIS A 111 -16.14 14.88 5.58
C HIS A 111 -14.96 15.73 6.10
N PRO A 112 -14.40 15.41 7.29
CA PRO A 112 -13.31 16.20 7.87
C PRO A 112 -12.05 16.12 7.01
N THR A 113 -11.45 17.26 6.76
CA THR A 113 -10.24 17.37 5.94
C THR A 113 -9.18 18.22 6.65
N GLY A 114 -7.94 18.14 6.20
CA GLY A 114 -6.89 19.03 6.68
C GLY A 114 -7.20 20.52 6.49
N PHE A 115 -8.05 20.89 5.52
CA PHE A 115 -8.52 22.27 5.39
C PHE A 115 -9.55 22.67 6.45
N THR A 116 -10.55 21.81 6.65
CA THR A 116 -11.70 22.16 7.49
C THR A 116 -11.47 21.90 8.98
N HIS A 117 -10.52 21.02 9.31
CA HIS A 117 -10.25 20.59 10.69
C HIS A 117 -8.75 20.69 11.03
N ARG A 118 -8.09 21.75 10.56
CA ARG A 118 -6.65 21.97 10.73
C ARG A 118 -6.20 21.96 12.19
N SER A 119 -7.02 22.52 13.09
CA SER A 119 -6.75 22.56 14.53
C SER A 119 -6.72 21.18 15.20
N THR A 120 -7.21 20.13 14.55
CA THR A 120 -7.20 18.76 15.08
C THR A 120 -5.97 17.94 14.65
N LEU A 121 -5.11 18.51 13.82
CA LEU A 121 -3.95 17.81 13.29
C LEU A 121 -2.84 17.71 14.35
N LYS A 122 -2.26 16.53 14.51
CA LYS A 122 -1.01 16.33 15.27
C LYS A 122 0.19 16.90 14.52
N MET A 123 0.11 16.87 13.19
CA MET A 123 1.16 17.37 12.29
C MET A 123 0.49 18.16 11.16
N ASP A 124 0.89 19.42 11.03
CA ASP A 124 0.36 20.31 10.00
C ASP A 124 1.22 20.25 8.73
N TRP A 125 0.67 19.64 7.71
CA TRP A 125 1.26 19.57 6.38
C TRP A 125 0.63 20.56 5.43
N SER A 126 1.46 21.31 4.72
CA SER A 126 0.99 22.32 3.75
C SER A 126 1.09 21.89 2.28
N HIS A 127 1.80 20.85 1.93
CA HIS A 127 2.16 20.50 0.55
C HIS A 127 1.12 19.63 -0.16
N GLY A 128 -0.15 20.06 -0.21
CA GLY A 128 -1.21 19.30 -0.89
C GLY A 128 -1.81 18.13 -0.08
N HIS A 129 -1.34 17.92 1.13
CA HIS A 129 -1.83 16.90 2.05
C HIS A 129 -3.00 17.44 2.87
N ASN A 130 -4.11 17.76 2.22
CA ASN A 130 -5.24 18.46 2.86
C ASN A 130 -6.56 17.68 2.74
N SER A 131 -6.50 16.39 2.39
CA SER A 131 -7.71 15.56 2.23
C SER A 131 -8.09 14.85 3.53
N THR A 132 -8.42 13.57 3.51
CA THR A 132 -8.85 12.83 4.71
C THR A 132 -7.81 12.90 5.83
N ILE A 133 -8.30 13.09 7.05
CA ILE A 133 -7.46 13.00 8.25
C ILE A 133 -7.45 11.55 8.75
N HIS A 134 -6.25 11.01 8.92
CA HIS A 134 -6.04 9.71 9.52
C HIS A 134 -4.96 9.83 10.60
N ASN A 135 -5.22 9.29 11.79
CA ASN A 135 -4.29 9.34 12.93
C ASN A 135 -3.77 10.75 13.24
N GLY A 136 -4.62 11.79 13.05
CA GLY A 136 -4.27 13.19 13.26
C GLY A 136 -3.37 13.79 12.17
N ILE A 137 -3.22 13.14 11.02
CA ILE A 137 -2.42 13.61 9.88
C ILE A 137 -3.31 13.65 8.64
N SER A 138 -3.30 14.77 7.92
CA SER A 138 -4.05 14.88 6.66
C SER A 138 -3.30 14.23 5.51
N ARG A 139 -4.04 13.61 4.60
CA ARG A 139 -3.50 12.77 3.52
C ARG A 139 -3.78 13.35 2.14
N ILE A 140 -3.21 12.74 1.12
CA ILE A 140 -3.60 12.93 -0.28
C ILE A 140 -4.67 11.90 -0.63
N GLY A 141 -5.84 12.37 -1.08
CA GLY A 141 -7.00 11.53 -1.40
C GLY A 141 -7.96 11.35 -0.23
N PHE A 142 -9.07 10.70 -0.53
CA PHE A 142 -10.16 10.51 0.42
C PHE A 142 -10.46 9.03 0.58
N TYR A 143 -10.80 8.63 1.81
CA TYR A 143 -11.31 7.29 2.08
C TYR A 143 -12.20 7.29 3.32
N THR A 144 -13.09 6.32 3.38
CA THR A 144 -13.98 6.06 4.52
C THR A 144 -14.07 4.56 4.78
N GLY A 145 -14.63 4.18 5.91
CA GLY A 145 -14.76 2.77 6.29
C GLY A 145 -13.43 2.11 6.65
N GLY A 146 -13.46 0.79 6.79
CA GLY A 146 -12.30 -0.04 7.09
C GLY A 146 -11.64 0.26 8.43
N HIS A 147 -12.39 0.70 9.44
CA HIS A 147 -11.83 1.16 10.72
C HIS A 147 -10.95 0.10 11.40
N ALA A 148 -11.37 -1.17 11.37
CA ALA A 148 -10.60 -2.28 11.95
C ALA A 148 -9.29 -2.61 11.19
N ALA A 149 -9.20 -2.20 9.91
CA ALA A 149 -8.05 -2.45 9.05
C ALA A 149 -6.99 -1.35 9.11
N ARG A 150 -7.33 -0.18 9.69
CA ARG A 150 -6.46 1.00 9.65
C ARG A 150 -5.24 0.81 10.56
N PHE A 151 -4.08 1.13 10.05
CA PHE A 151 -2.85 1.15 10.87
C PHE A 151 -2.67 2.50 11.57
N ARG A 152 -1.78 2.53 12.54
CA ARG A 152 -1.23 3.77 13.11
C ARG A 152 0.13 4.03 12.47
N ASP A 153 0.44 5.28 12.18
CA ASP A 153 1.73 5.64 11.55
C ASP A 153 2.92 5.27 12.43
N GLU A 154 2.76 5.42 13.72
CA GLU A 154 3.79 5.12 14.72
C GLU A 154 4.21 3.63 14.72
N ASP A 155 3.34 2.74 14.25
CA ASP A 155 3.57 1.29 14.27
C ASP A 155 4.22 0.76 12.98
N LEU A 156 4.36 1.60 11.94
CA LEU A 156 4.77 1.15 10.59
C LEU A 156 6.14 0.47 10.58
N ALA A 157 7.16 1.08 11.19
CA ALA A 157 8.52 0.55 11.18
C ALA A 157 8.60 -0.80 11.92
N ASP A 158 7.99 -0.88 13.09
CA ASP A 158 7.96 -2.11 13.90
C ASP A 158 7.21 -3.23 13.19
N GLU A 159 6.09 -2.90 12.51
CA GLU A 159 5.34 -3.89 11.74
C GLU A 159 6.15 -4.44 10.56
N TRP A 160 6.93 -3.58 9.84
CA TRP A 160 7.82 -4.05 8.78
C TRP A 160 8.89 -5.00 9.30
N VAL A 161 9.56 -4.65 10.39
CA VAL A 161 10.58 -5.49 11.01
C VAL A 161 9.97 -6.81 11.49
N LYS A 162 8.82 -6.75 12.17
CA LYS A 162 8.11 -7.93 12.66
C LYS A 162 7.73 -8.90 11.53
N GLN A 163 7.12 -8.39 10.46
CA GLN A 163 6.70 -9.24 9.34
C GLN A 163 7.89 -9.79 8.55
N SER A 164 8.95 -8.99 8.40
CA SER A 164 10.17 -9.44 7.74
C SER A 164 10.86 -10.54 8.52
N ASN A 165 11.06 -10.37 9.82
CA ASN A 165 11.66 -11.39 10.66
C ASN A 165 10.86 -12.68 10.67
N LYS A 166 9.53 -12.58 10.80
CA LYS A 166 8.63 -13.74 10.72
C LYS A 166 8.77 -14.48 9.38
N TRP A 167 8.84 -13.75 8.29
CA TRP A 167 8.94 -14.35 6.96
C TRP A 167 10.32 -14.96 6.72
N ILE A 168 11.41 -14.29 7.13
CA ILE A 168 12.79 -14.80 7.04
C ILE A 168 12.91 -16.10 7.83
N GLU A 169 12.44 -16.11 9.08
CA GLU A 169 12.50 -17.28 9.94
C GLU A 169 11.76 -18.49 9.33
N ALA A 170 10.60 -18.25 8.73
CA ALA A 170 9.83 -19.30 8.07
C ALA A 170 10.49 -19.85 6.78
N ASN A 171 11.43 -19.12 6.19
CA ASN A 171 12.06 -19.49 4.91
C ASN A 171 13.58 -19.67 4.99
N ARG A 172 14.17 -19.60 6.17
CA ARG A 172 15.64 -19.61 6.37
C ARG A 172 16.37 -20.85 5.84
N GLU A 173 15.66 -21.97 5.73
CA GLU A 173 16.25 -23.25 5.26
C GLU A 173 16.31 -23.35 3.71
N ASN A 174 15.76 -22.38 3.00
CA ASN A 174 15.72 -22.36 1.54
C ASN A 174 16.32 -21.06 1.00
N PRO A 175 16.82 -21.05 -0.23
CA PRO A 175 17.19 -19.81 -0.89
C PRO A 175 15.98 -18.88 -0.95
N PHE A 176 16.13 -17.64 -0.53
CA PHE A 176 15.03 -16.68 -0.59
C PHE A 176 15.47 -15.32 -1.10
N PHE A 177 14.52 -14.56 -1.62
CA PHE A 177 14.65 -13.18 -2.02
C PHE A 177 13.58 -12.35 -1.31
N LEU A 178 14.00 -11.47 -0.42
CA LEU A 178 13.13 -10.50 0.23
C LEU A 178 13.40 -9.10 -0.31
N PHE A 179 12.43 -8.51 -0.99
CA PHE A 179 12.43 -7.10 -1.32
C PHE A 179 11.83 -6.30 -0.15
N PHE A 180 12.71 -5.83 0.73
CA PHE A 180 12.34 -4.97 1.84
C PHE A 180 12.30 -3.52 1.37
N SER A 181 11.09 -2.95 1.26
CA SER A 181 10.86 -1.58 0.81
C SER A 181 10.36 -0.73 1.98
N SER A 182 11.29 -0.20 2.79
CA SER A 182 10.92 0.71 3.88
C SER A 182 10.15 1.92 3.34
N HIS A 183 9.23 2.43 4.16
CA HIS A 183 8.56 3.71 3.89
C HIS A 183 9.40 4.92 4.34
N ASP A 184 10.46 4.67 5.11
CA ASP A 184 11.29 5.72 5.70
C ASP A 184 11.85 6.69 4.68
N LEU A 185 12.11 7.90 5.15
CA LEU A 185 12.41 9.12 4.42
C LEU A 185 11.22 9.69 3.66
N HIS A 186 10.09 8.98 3.54
CA HIS A 186 8.87 9.53 2.97
C HIS A 186 8.06 10.29 4.04
N VAL A 187 7.51 11.40 3.66
CA VAL A 187 6.62 12.21 4.51
C VAL A 187 5.22 11.56 4.64
N PRO A 188 4.49 11.75 5.73
CA PRO A 188 4.87 12.35 7.03
C PRO A 188 5.70 11.39 7.87
N ARG A 189 6.48 11.94 8.80
CA ARG A 189 7.31 11.19 9.76
C ARG A 189 6.87 11.49 11.17
#